data_02734df6e7e3cc1a46a638fee06ea906
#
_entry.id   02734df6e7e3cc1a46a638fee06ea906
#
_cell.length_a   1.000
_cell.length_b   1.000
_cell.length_c   1.000
_cell.angle_alpha   90.00
_cell.angle_beta   90.00
_cell.angle_gamma   90.00
#
_symmetry.space_group_name_H-M   'P 1'
#
loop_
_entity.id
_entity.type
_entity.pdbx_description
1 polymer ?
#
loop_
_entity_poly.entity_id
_entity_poly.type
_entity_poly.pdbx_seq_one_letter_code
_entity_poly.pdbx_strand_id
1 'polypeptide(L)'
;MSNTEAAGDTTSPYNSERLQDYAEDFRRAAHQAVDWIADYLEHARRYPVLPKTKPGDLIDALPKSAPEQGEPFSALLRDFEQQILPAVTHWNHPRFMAYFACTGSAPAIVAEMLAAALNTNGIHWQTSPAVSELEQVTLGWLRQWLGLPPEFFGIIYDTASVSSMHAIAAAREMADPNARVEGSRSNLVLYTSEQSHSSIEKSAIAIGIGQKNVRKVPVDSAFCMRPDLLRDMAAQDYAAGLRPFCVVATVGTTSTTSVDPVAEVAEVAEKYNLWLHVDAAYAGAAAILPEQNHILAGAERAHSLVTNPHKWLFTPSDLSILYTRRPDILRRAFSLVPEYLRTEEHPRAVNLMDYGVPLGRRFRALKLWFVLRYFGREGIQRLLRAHIAWGQEFASWVDAEPRFERVAPAPFSTVCFRYRGSDEENHALLERVNASGQLFLSHTELNGRYVLRVAIGNLATTHEDVQAAWEIIRGFTTETRRHGEILNL
;
A
#
# COMPACT_ATOMS: atom_id res chain seq x y z
N MET A 1 -6.68 74.31 -11.62
CA MET A 1 -7.05 73.35 -10.56
C MET A 1 -7.87 72.27 -11.24
N SER A 2 -7.25 71.17 -11.59
CA SER A 2 -7.91 70.01 -12.18
C SER A 2 -7.68 68.84 -11.20
N ASN A 3 -8.77 68.45 -10.55
CA ASN A 3 -8.83 67.24 -9.75
C ASN A 3 -8.78 66.05 -10.74
N THR A 4 -7.69 65.31 -10.70
CA THR A 4 -7.60 63.96 -11.22
C THR A 4 -7.98 62.99 -10.06
N GLU A 5 -9.24 62.56 -10.02
CA GLU A 5 -9.65 61.41 -9.27
C GLU A 5 -8.88 60.18 -9.81
N ALA A 6 -8.11 59.56 -8.95
CA ALA A 6 -7.47 58.29 -9.24
C ALA A 6 -8.58 57.21 -9.40
N ALA A 7 -8.84 56.78 -10.63
CA ALA A 7 -9.65 55.59 -10.88
C ALA A 7 -8.96 54.40 -10.19
N GLY A 8 -9.57 53.90 -9.16
CA GLY A 8 -9.15 52.66 -8.50
C GLY A 8 -9.11 51.52 -9.52
N ASP A 9 -7.99 50.84 -9.57
CA ASP A 9 -7.80 49.65 -10.42
C ASP A 9 -8.79 48.55 -10.00
N THR A 10 -9.92 48.46 -10.74
CA THR A 10 -10.99 47.46 -10.53
C THR A 10 -10.70 46.13 -11.22
N THR A 11 -9.49 45.90 -11.74
CA THR A 11 -9.16 44.78 -12.60
C THR A 11 -8.47 43.63 -11.88
N SER A 12 -8.11 43.74 -10.61
CA SER A 12 -7.58 42.59 -9.86
C SER A 12 -8.71 41.61 -9.51
N PRO A 13 -8.60 40.35 -9.95
CA PRO A 13 -9.57 39.31 -9.54
C PRO A 13 -9.54 38.99 -8.04
N TYR A 14 -8.62 39.56 -7.29
CA TYR A 14 -8.37 39.32 -5.85
C TYR A 14 -8.45 40.62 -5.04
N ASN A 15 -9.58 41.33 -5.08
CA ASN A 15 -9.83 42.39 -4.11
C ASN A 15 -10.22 41.80 -2.74
N SER A 16 -10.13 42.57 -1.66
CA SER A 16 -10.40 42.09 -0.29
C SER A 16 -11.80 41.51 -0.10
N GLU A 17 -12.81 42.04 -0.76
CA GLU A 17 -14.20 41.53 -0.71
C GLU A 17 -14.33 40.15 -1.35
N ARG A 18 -13.76 39.93 -2.53
CA ARG A 18 -13.76 38.61 -3.20
C ARG A 18 -13.00 37.56 -2.39
N LEU A 19 -11.93 37.94 -1.69
CA LEU A 19 -11.22 37.00 -0.81
C LEU A 19 -12.05 36.63 0.42
N GLN A 20 -12.85 37.55 0.94
CA GLN A 20 -13.78 37.26 2.04
C GLN A 20 -14.90 36.32 1.58
N ASP A 21 -15.53 36.62 0.45
CA ASP A 21 -16.56 35.77 -0.14
C ASP A 21 -16.05 34.35 -0.43
N TYR A 22 -14.82 34.24 -0.98
CA TYR A 22 -14.16 32.96 -1.25
C TYR A 22 -13.93 32.18 0.06
N ALA A 23 -13.47 32.83 1.12
CA ALA A 23 -13.21 32.19 2.40
C ALA A 23 -14.52 31.73 3.08
N GLU A 24 -15.62 32.48 2.93
CA GLU A 24 -16.93 32.09 3.47
C GLU A 24 -17.56 30.93 2.68
N ASP A 25 -17.46 30.95 1.36
CA ASP A 25 -17.88 29.86 0.50
C ASP A 25 -17.11 28.57 0.81
N PHE A 26 -15.77 28.68 0.94
CA PHE A 26 -14.95 27.55 1.36
C PHE A 26 -15.37 27.01 2.73
N ARG A 27 -15.60 27.90 3.71
CA ARG A 27 -16.01 27.47 5.05
C ARG A 27 -17.33 26.70 5.02
N ARG A 28 -18.34 27.19 4.32
CA ARG A 28 -19.63 26.50 4.16
C ARG A 28 -19.48 25.14 3.50
N ALA A 29 -18.74 25.10 2.40
CA ALA A 29 -18.50 23.87 1.65
C ALA A 29 -17.68 22.85 2.47
N ALA A 30 -16.65 23.29 3.19
CA ALA A 30 -15.85 22.46 4.04
C ALA A 30 -16.64 21.85 5.21
N HIS A 31 -17.53 22.62 5.85
CA HIS A 31 -18.42 22.09 6.88
C HIS A 31 -19.36 21.01 6.30
N GLN A 32 -19.99 21.24 5.16
CA GLN A 32 -20.83 20.23 4.51
C GLN A 32 -20.04 18.97 4.14
N ALA A 33 -18.84 19.13 3.61
CA ALA A 33 -17.98 17.99 3.28
C ALA A 33 -17.53 17.20 4.53
N VAL A 34 -17.21 17.89 5.64
CA VAL A 34 -16.84 17.23 6.91
C VAL A 34 -18.03 16.47 7.49
N ASP A 35 -19.23 17.05 7.49
CA ASP A 35 -20.45 16.40 7.96
C ASP A 35 -20.76 15.15 7.11
N TRP A 36 -20.63 15.26 5.78
CA TRP A 36 -20.78 14.16 4.86
C TRP A 36 -19.74 13.04 5.12
N ILE A 37 -18.45 13.41 5.32
CA ILE A 37 -17.37 12.46 5.62
C ILE A 37 -17.67 11.72 6.94
N ALA A 38 -18.12 12.43 7.97
CA ALA A 38 -18.45 11.84 9.26
C ALA A 38 -19.61 10.83 9.13
N ASP A 39 -20.69 11.21 8.43
CA ASP A 39 -21.83 10.31 8.16
C ASP A 39 -21.39 9.09 7.32
N TYR A 40 -20.57 9.29 6.30
CA TYR A 40 -20.04 8.20 5.49
C TYR A 40 -19.22 7.21 6.31
N LEU A 41 -18.31 7.67 7.17
CA LEU A 41 -17.48 6.80 8.01
C LEU A 41 -18.31 6.02 9.02
N GLU A 42 -19.34 6.64 9.60
CA GLU A 42 -20.24 6.00 10.55
C GLU A 42 -21.17 4.98 9.87
N HIS A 43 -21.61 5.29 8.65
CA HIS A 43 -22.65 4.55 7.97
C HIS A 43 -22.22 3.89 6.64
N ALA A 44 -20.93 3.58 6.48
CA ALA A 44 -20.40 2.96 5.25
C ALA A 44 -21.15 1.67 4.85
N ARG A 45 -21.78 0.97 5.81
CA ARG A 45 -22.63 -0.23 5.58
C ARG A 45 -23.90 0.04 4.78
N ARG A 46 -24.33 1.30 4.62
CA ARG A 46 -25.49 1.67 3.78
C ARG A 46 -25.21 1.52 2.29
N TYR A 47 -23.95 1.51 1.90
CA TYR A 47 -23.51 1.38 0.51
C TYR A 47 -23.21 -0.08 0.18
N PRO A 48 -23.40 -0.50 -1.09
CA PRO A 48 -22.86 -1.78 -1.53
C PRO A 48 -21.33 -1.73 -1.54
N VAL A 49 -20.66 -2.83 -1.22
CA VAL A 49 -19.19 -2.85 -1.24
C VAL A 49 -18.66 -2.57 -2.65
N LEU A 50 -19.29 -3.18 -3.66
CA LEU A 50 -19.00 -2.95 -5.08
C LEU A 50 -20.14 -2.20 -5.76
N PRO A 51 -19.84 -1.24 -6.63
CA PRO A 51 -20.83 -0.60 -7.47
C PRO A 51 -21.37 -1.56 -8.53
N LYS A 52 -22.57 -1.29 -9.03
CA LYS A 52 -23.15 -1.98 -10.19
C LYS A 52 -22.80 -1.33 -11.53
N THR A 53 -21.89 -0.35 -11.51
CA THR A 53 -21.46 0.44 -12.66
C THR A 53 -20.71 -0.44 -13.67
N LYS A 54 -21.03 -0.27 -14.95
CA LYS A 54 -20.33 -0.91 -16.06
C LYS A 54 -19.29 0.05 -16.68
N PRO A 55 -18.29 -0.48 -17.38
CA PRO A 55 -17.36 0.36 -18.16
C PRO A 55 -18.10 1.29 -19.11
N GLY A 56 -17.87 2.59 -19.00
CA GLY A 56 -18.51 3.63 -19.80
C GLY A 56 -19.67 4.37 -19.11
N ASP A 57 -20.35 3.78 -18.14
CA ASP A 57 -21.54 4.39 -17.52
C ASP A 57 -21.25 5.78 -16.95
N LEU A 58 -20.17 5.96 -16.20
CA LEU A 58 -19.78 7.25 -15.64
C LEU A 58 -19.30 8.23 -16.73
N ILE A 59 -18.59 7.75 -17.74
CA ILE A 59 -18.16 8.56 -18.88
C ILE A 59 -19.35 9.13 -19.62
N ASP A 60 -20.41 8.32 -19.77
CA ASP A 60 -21.62 8.73 -20.48
C ASP A 60 -22.55 9.62 -19.65
N ALA A 61 -22.52 9.49 -18.32
CA ALA A 61 -23.28 10.33 -17.41
C ALA A 61 -22.69 11.75 -17.26
N LEU A 62 -21.37 11.91 -17.37
CA LEU A 62 -20.70 13.20 -17.18
C LEU A 62 -20.71 14.05 -18.47
N PRO A 63 -20.66 15.41 -18.34
CA PRO A 63 -20.54 16.33 -19.48
C PRO A 63 -19.37 15.97 -20.38
N LYS A 64 -19.56 16.07 -21.70
CA LYS A 64 -18.52 15.74 -22.70
C LYS A 64 -17.47 16.84 -22.88
N SER A 65 -17.72 18.04 -22.37
CA SER A 65 -16.80 19.18 -22.40
C SER A 65 -16.67 19.82 -21.03
N ALA A 66 -15.52 20.42 -20.76
CA ALA A 66 -15.32 21.20 -19.54
C ALA A 66 -16.29 22.40 -19.49
N PRO A 67 -16.71 22.82 -18.28
CA PRO A 67 -17.60 23.98 -18.14
C PRO A 67 -16.88 25.28 -18.52
N GLU A 68 -17.58 26.13 -19.29
CA GLU A 68 -17.10 27.46 -19.63
C GLU A 68 -17.21 28.47 -18.49
N GLN A 69 -18.12 28.22 -17.55
CA GLN A 69 -18.34 29.05 -16.37
C GLN A 69 -18.22 28.22 -15.11
N GLY A 70 -17.74 28.85 -14.02
CA GLY A 70 -17.65 28.22 -12.71
C GLY A 70 -19.04 27.89 -12.14
N GLU A 71 -19.12 26.82 -11.37
CA GLU A 71 -20.32 26.34 -10.72
C GLU A 71 -20.24 26.50 -9.19
N PRO A 72 -21.39 26.70 -8.51
CA PRO A 72 -21.39 26.81 -7.06
C PRO A 72 -21.00 25.46 -6.41
N PHE A 73 -20.37 25.49 -5.25
CA PHE A 73 -19.88 24.31 -4.56
C PHE A 73 -20.98 23.29 -4.25
N SER A 74 -22.20 23.77 -3.99
CA SER A 74 -23.37 22.92 -3.79
C SER A 74 -23.77 22.08 -5.01
N ALA A 75 -23.48 22.57 -6.23
CA ALA A 75 -23.68 21.77 -7.43
C ALA A 75 -22.65 20.64 -7.50
N LEU A 76 -21.36 20.95 -7.20
CA LEU A 76 -20.29 19.97 -7.21
C LEU A 76 -20.52 18.85 -6.19
N LEU A 77 -20.96 19.18 -4.96
CA LEU A 77 -21.28 18.19 -3.94
C LEU A 77 -22.47 17.32 -4.34
N ARG A 78 -23.52 17.91 -4.91
CA ARG A 78 -24.66 17.15 -5.43
C ARG A 78 -24.26 16.19 -6.53
N ASP A 79 -23.44 16.63 -7.49
CA ASP A 79 -22.99 15.78 -8.60
C ASP A 79 -22.06 14.68 -8.11
N PHE A 80 -21.22 14.97 -7.12
CA PHE A 80 -20.44 13.95 -6.43
C PHE A 80 -21.34 12.86 -5.84
N GLU A 81 -22.38 13.23 -5.09
CA GLU A 81 -23.29 12.27 -4.45
C GLU A 81 -24.14 11.49 -5.47
N GLN A 82 -24.61 12.15 -6.51
CA GLN A 82 -25.57 11.56 -7.45
C GLN A 82 -24.92 10.80 -8.61
N GLN A 83 -23.71 11.18 -9.04
CA GLN A 83 -23.07 10.63 -10.23
C GLN A 83 -21.79 9.87 -9.89
N ILE A 84 -20.91 10.41 -9.02
CA ILE A 84 -19.61 9.83 -8.75
C ILE A 84 -19.70 8.74 -7.67
N LEU A 85 -20.31 9.04 -6.54
CA LEU A 85 -20.42 8.14 -5.38
C LEU A 85 -21.05 6.78 -5.73
N PRO A 86 -22.12 6.68 -6.55
CA PRO A 86 -22.69 5.39 -6.94
C PRO A 86 -21.75 4.50 -7.76
N ALA A 87 -20.71 5.08 -8.36
CA ALA A 87 -19.69 4.35 -9.14
C ALA A 87 -18.43 4.01 -8.32
N VAL A 88 -18.39 4.35 -7.02
CA VAL A 88 -17.23 4.10 -6.15
C VAL A 88 -17.29 2.69 -5.57
N THR A 89 -16.16 1.97 -5.63
CA THR A 89 -15.93 0.80 -4.77
C THR A 89 -15.56 1.28 -3.37
N HIS A 90 -16.34 0.89 -2.36
CA HIS A 90 -16.20 1.41 -1.01
C HIS A 90 -15.12 0.65 -0.22
N TRP A 91 -13.84 1.04 -0.38
CA TRP A 91 -12.72 0.43 0.33
C TRP A 91 -12.79 0.60 1.86
N ASN A 92 -13.50 1.61 2.35
CA ASN A 92 -13.77 1.78 3.79
C ASN A 92 -14.95 0.95 4.29
N HIS A 93 -15.65 0.20 3.41
CA HIS A 93 -16.75 -0.65 3.84
C HIS A 93 -16.22 -1.80 4.72
N PRO A 94 -16.82 -2.10 5.89
CA PRO A 94 -16.32 -3.11 6.83
C PRO A 94 -16.18 -4.50 6.24
N ARG A 95 -16.97 -4.83 5.22
CA ARG A 95 -16.93 -6.12 4.49
C ARG A 95 -16.22 -6.04 3.14
N PHE A 96 -15.36 -5.02 2.95
CA PHE A 96 -14.34 -5.05 1.91
C PHE A 96 -13.20 -5.95 2.41
N MET A 97 -13.21 -7.22 2.02
CA MET A 97 -12.26 -8.25 2.48
C MET A 97 -11.44 -8.82 1.30
N ALA A 98 -11.33 -8.04 0.22
CA ALA A 98 -10.48 -8.35 -0.94
C ALA A 98 -9.09 -7.72 -0.80
N TYR A 99 -8.12 -8.23 -1.54
CA TYR A 99 -6.74 -7.73 -1.59
C TYR A 99 -6.10 -7.58 -0.20
N PHE A 100 -5.61 -6.37 0.11
CA PHE A 100 -5.30 -5.89 1.46
C PHE A 100 -6.05 -4.59 1.68
N ALA A 101 -6.76 -4.46 2.78
CA ALA A 101 -7.53 -3.26 3.07
C ALA A 101 -6.61 -2.02 3.11
N CYS A 102 -7.02 -0.98 2.39
CA CYS A 102 -6.41 0.35 2.44
C CYS A 102 -7.46 1.28 3.02
N THR A 103 -7.52 1.39 4.35
CA THR A 103 -8.57 2.15 5.03
C THR A 103 -8.08 3.51 5.50
N GLY A 104 -8.88 4.54 5.24
CA GLY A 104 -8.69 5.85 5.83
C GLY A 104 -9.21 5.89 7.26
N SER A 105 -8.46 6.51 8.16
CA SER A 105 -8.91 6.83 9.52
C SER A 105 -9.21 8.31 9.66
N ALA A 106 -10.17 8.67 10.53
CA ALA A 106 -10.55 10.05 10.75
C ALA A 106 -9.36 11.00 11.03
N PRO A 107 -8.40 10.66 11.93
CA PRO A 107 -7.24 11.52 12.16
C PRO A 107 -6.40 11.74 10.90
N ALA A 108 -6.25 10.73 10.06
CA ALA A 108 -5.47 10.86 8.83
C ALA A 108 -6.19 11.69 7.76
N ILE A 109 -7.52 11.60 7.67
CA ILE A 109 -8.33 12.43 6.76
C ILE A 109 -8.18 13.91 7.14
N VAL A 110 -8.27 14.25 8.42
CA VAL A 110 -8.05 15.61 8.90
C VAL A 110 -6.63 16.10 8.57
N ALA A 111 -5.61 15.24 8.75
CA ALA A 111 -4.24 15.57 8.40
C ALA A 111 -4.04 15.81 6.90
N GLU A 112 -4.73 15.06 6.03
CA GLU A 112 -4.70 15.29 4.57
C GLU A 112 -5.35 16.63 4.20
N MET A 113 -6.45 17.02 4.84
CA MET A 113 -7.05 18.34 4.65
C MET A 113 -6.08 19.46 5.03
N LEU A 114 -5.40 19.33 6.17
CA LEU A 114 -4.40 20.30 6.62
C LEU A 114 -3.19 20.35 5.69
N ALA A 115 -2.70 19.19 5.23
CA ALA A 115 -1.59 19.11 4.29
C ALA A 115 -1.94 19.73 2.93
N ALA A 116 -3.17 19.56 2.46
CA ALA A 116 -3.66 20.19 1.24
C ALA A 116 -3.78 21.70 1.37
N ALA A 117 -4.26 22.20 2.53
CA ALA A 117 -4.36 23.63 2.81
C ALA A 117 -2.98 24.31 2.88
N LEU A 118 -2.00 23.67 3.51
CA LEU A 118 -0.62 24.18 3.58
C LEU A 118 0.08 24.15 2.22
N ASN A 119 -0.26 23.16 1.38
CA ASN A 119 0.29 22.96 0.03
C ASN A 119 1.82 23.05 -0.05
N THR A 120 2.49 22.58 0.99
CA THR A 120 3.95 22.65 1.13
C THR A 120 4.61 21.57 0.26
N ASN A 121 5.67 21.95 -0.46
CA ASN A 121 6.46 21.02 -1.26
C ASN A 121 7.77 20.66 -0.55
N GLY A 122 7.90 19.40 -0.13
CA GLY A 122 9.03 18.85 0.63
C GLY A 122 10.27 18.53 -0.22
N ILE A 123 10.73 19.46 -1.04
CA ILE A 123 11.92 19.29 -1.90
C ILE A 123 13.17 19.19 -1.03
N HIS A 124 13.51 20.26 -0.35
CA HIS A 124 14.68 20.35 0.52
C HIS A 124 14.32 21.01 1.86
N TRP A 125 15.20 20.85 2.84
CA TRP A 125 14.95 21.31 4.21
C TRP A 125 14.62 22.81 4.28
N GLN A 126 15.36 23.66 3.57
CA GLN A 126 15.17 25.12 3.65
C GLN A 126 13.77 25.58 3.25
N THR A 127 13.15 24.97 2.24
CA THR A 127 11.80 25.32 1.79
C THR A 127 10.70 24.62 2.58
N SER A 128 11.04 23.55 3.29
CA SER A 128 10.06 22.68 3.96
C SER A 128 10.65 22.02 5.21
N PRO A 129 11.13 22.77 6.20
CA PRO A 129 11.76 22.20 7.39
C PRO A 129 10.82 21.26 8.15
N ALA A 130 9.55 21.66 8.33
CA ALA A 130 8.55 20.84 9.01
C ALA A 130 8.27 19.53 8.28
N VAL A 131 8.25 19.49 6.94
CA VAL A 131 8.07 18.27 6.18
C VAL A 131 9.24 17.31 6.40
N SER A 132 10.47 17.83 6.25
CA SER A 132 11.69 17.03 6.38
C SER A 132 11.88 16.48 7.80
N GLU A 133 11.69 17.30 8.81
CA GLU A 133 11.92 16.89 10.20
C GLU A 133 10.79 16.01 10.76
N LEU A 134 9.53 16.33 10.45
CA LEU A 134 8.41 15.48 10.87
C LEU A 134 8.49 14.10 10.24
N GLU A 135 8.93 13.98 8.98
CA GLU A 135 9.17 12.67 8.35
C GLU A 135 10.21 11.87 9.15
N GLN A 136 11.36 12.47 9.46
CA GLN A 136 12.41 11.79 10.24
C GLN A 136 11.93 11.35 11.62
N VAL A 137 11.24 12.22 12.36
CA VAL A 137 10.72 11.91 13.70
C VAL A 137 9.69 10.79 13.65
N THR A 138 8.71 10.90 12.74
CA THR A 138 7.61 9.92 12.61
C THR A 138 8.14 8.55 12.21
N LEU A 139 9.07 8.50 11.25
CA LEU A 139 9.70 7.27 10.83
C LEU A 139 10.62 6.69 11.90
N GLY A 140 11.28 7.53 12.69
CA GLY A 140 12.04 7.11 13.86
C GLY A 140 11.16 6.41 14.91
N TRP A 141 9.95 6.92 15.17
CA TRP A 141 8.99 6.26 16.09
C TRP A 141 8.53 4.90 15.55
N LEU A 142 8.11 4.85 14.28
CA LEU A 142 7.64 3.59 13.70
C LEU A 142 8.77 2.55 13.59
N ARG A 143 10.00 2.97 13.25
CA ARG A 143 11.18 2.10 13.26
C ARG A 143 11.37 1.41 14.62
N GLN A 144 11.25 2.18 15.71
CA GLN A 144 11.35 1.62 17.08
C GLN A 144 10.23 0.63 17.37
N TRP A 145 9.00 0.92 16.92
CA TRP A 145 7.88 0.00 17.12
C TRP A 145 8.04 -1.30 16.34
N LEU A 146 8.68 -1.25 15.18
CA LEU A 146 9.01 -2.41 14.36
C LEU A 146 10.23 -3.20 14.87
N GLY A 147 10.94 -2.69 15.88
CA GLY A 147 12.17 -3.32 16.40
C GLY A 147 13.38 -3.21 15.48
N LEU A 148 13.36 -2.32 14.48
CA LEU A 148 14.49 -2.14 13.57
C LEU A 148 15.60 -1.31 14.24
N PRO A 149 16.87 -1.66 14.01
CA PRO A 149 18.03 -0.96 14.54
C PRO A 149 18.08 0.53 14.16
N PRO A 150 18.79 1.37 14.96
CA PRO A 150 18.86 2.82 14.73
C PRO A 150 19.54 3.21 13.40
N GLU A 151 20.33 2.33 12.80
CA GLU A 151 21.02 2.54 11.54
C GLU A 151 20.07 2.57 10.32
N PHE A 152 18.83 2.13 10.48
CA PHE A 152 17.85 2.20 9.41
C PHE A 152 17.31 3.64 9.27
N PHE A 153 17.73 4.30 8.21
CA PHE A 153 17.17 5.58 7.75
C PHE A 153 15.85 5.33 7.02
N GLY A 154 14.80 6.07 7.39
CA GLY A 154 13.49 5.98 6.77
C GLY A 154 13.23 7.09 5.77
N ILE A 155 12.50 6.77 4.69
CA ILE A 155 11.97 7.73 3.73
C ILE A 155 10.60 7.29 3.21
N ILE A 156 9.68 8.26 3.02
CA ILE A 156 8.32 8.00 2.52
C ILE A 156 8.30 8.13 1.00
N TYR A 157 7.71 7.10 0.34
CA TYR A 157 7.26 7.14 -1.05
C TYR A 157 5.74 6.94 -1.10
N ASP A 158 5.17 6.88 -2.31
CA ASP A 158 3.75 6.64 -2.50
C ASP A 158 3.35 5.19 -2.26
N THR A 159 4.00 4.24 -2.93
CA THR A 159 3.65 2.81 -2.90
C THR A 159 4.87 1.93 -2.65
N ALA A 160 4.65 0.68 -2.19
CA ALA A 160 5.72 -0.30 -2.07
C ALA A 160 6.38 -0.60 -3.42
N SER A 161 5.64 -0.49 -4.52
CA SER A 161 6.21 -0.66 -5.86
C SER A 161 7.33 0.35 -6.14
N VAL A 162 7.12 1.60 -5.74
CA VAL A 162 8.13 2.66 -5.86
C VAL A 162 9.23 2.51 -4.82
N SER A 163 8.89 2.19 -3.57
CA SER A 163 9.87 1.93 -2.51
C SER A 163 10.83 0.80 -2.88
N SER A 164 10.30 -0.34 -3.33
CA SER A 164 11.13 -1.49 -3.75
C SER A 164 11.94 -1.18 -5.02
N MET A 165 11.37 -0.42 -5.97
CA MET A 165 12.14 0.04 -7.14
C MET A 165 13.36 0.88 -6.72
N HIS A 166 13.20 1.78 -5.75
CA HIS A 166 14.31 2.58 -5.23
C HIS A 166 15.33 1.72 -4.49
N ALA A 167 14.89 0.74 -3.71
CA ALA A 167 15.78 -0.23 -3.05
C ALA A 167 16.58 -1.06 -4.05
N ILE A 168 15.95 -1.56 -5.11
CA ILE A 168 16.60 -2.35 -6.16
C ILE A 168 17.54 -1.48 -7.00
N ALA A 169 17.17 -0.21 -7.25
CA ALA A 169 18.07 0.74 -7.90
C ALA A 169 19.33 1.04 -7.06
N ALA A 170 19.18 1.18 -5.74
CA ALA A 170 20.31 1.30 -4.82
C ALA A 170 21.16 0.01 -4.83
N ALA A 171 20.54 -1.16 -4.86
CA ALA A 171 21.24 -2.44 -4.99
C ALA A 171 22.07 -2.50 -6.29
N ARG A 172 21.48 -2.06 -7.42
CA ARG A 172 22.18 -1.95 -8.71
C ARG A 172 23.37 -0.99 -8.61
N GLU A 173 23.17 0.19 -8.01
CA GLU A 173 24.22 1.19 -7.80
C GLU A 173 25.37 0.65 -6.95
N MET A 174 25.07 -0.17 -5.93
CA MET A 174 26.10 -0.85 -5.13
C MET A 174 26.87 -1.87 -5.97
N ALA A 175 26.16 -2.65 -6.78
CA ALA A 175 26.77 -3.70 -7.58
C ALA A 175 27.50 -3.15 -8.81
N ASP A 176 26.96 -2.13 -9.46
CA ASP A 176 27.53 -1.52 -10.69
C ASP A 176 27.45 0.01 -10.62
N PRO A 177 28.42 0.67 -9.99
CA PRO A 177 28.44 2.13 -9.85
C PRO A 177 28.45 2.89 -11.19
N ASN A 178 28.87 2.24 -12.29
CA ASN A 178 28.86 2.85 -13.63
C ASN A 178 27.46 2.82 -14.26
N ALA A 179 26.53 1.99 -13.76
CA ALA A 179 25.18 1.86 -14.32
C ALA A 179 24.43 3.19 -14.40
N ARG A 180 24.77 4.14 -13.55
CA ARG A 180 24.18 5.48 -13.57
C ARG A 180 24.57 6.30 -14.81
N VAL A 181 25.78 6.09 -15.34
CA VAL A 181 26.33 6.84 -16.48
C VAL A 181 26.20 6.03 -17.78
N GLU A 182 26.48 4.74 -17.71
CA GLU A 182 26.60 3.87 -18.88
C GLU A 182 25.35 3.01 -19.13
N GLY A 183 24.40 2.99 -18.19
CA GLY A 183 23.27 2.06 -18.20
C GLY A 183 23.59 0.73 -17.51
N SER A 184 22.59 -0.09 -17.26
CA SER A 184 22.71 -1.37 -16.56
C SER A 184 23.42 -2.42 -17.43
N ARG A 185 24.32 -3.19 -16.83
CA ARG A 185 24.93 -4.36 -17.46
C ARG A 185 23.92 -5.50 -17.59
N SER A 186 23.97 -6.26 -18.68
CA SER A 186 23.01 -7.32 -18.97
C SER A 186 23.18 -8.59 -18.12
N ASN A 187 24.26 -8.70 -17.35
CA ASN A 187 24.58 -9.87 -16.52
C ASN A 187 24.17 -9.76 -15.04
N LEU A 188 23.52 -8.67 -14.64
CA LEU A 188 23.02 -8.51 -13.27
C LEU A 188 21.79 -9.38 -13.04
N VAL A 189 21.76 -10.14 -11.94
CA VAL A 189 20.67 -11.08 -11.62
C VAL A 189 20.08 -10.76 -10.25
N LEU A 190 18.74 -10.70 -10.21
CA LEU A 190 17.92 -10.50 -9.01
C LEU A 190 17.15 -11.77 -8.66
N TYR A 191 17.08 -12.12 -7.38
CA TYR A 191 16.31 -13.25 -6.86
C TYR A 191 15.09 -12.79 -6.07
N THR A 192 13.97 -13.50 -6.24
CA THR A 192 12.75 -13.27 -5.46
C THR A 192 11.92 -14.55 -5.45
N SER A 193 11.04 -14.74 -4.46
CA SER A 193 10.23 -15.95 -4.42
C SER A 193 9.15 -15.97 -5.52
N GLU A 194 8.65 -17.16 -5.86
CA GLU A 194 7.48 -17.32 -6.73
C GLU A 194 6.25 -16.61 -6.19
N GLN A 195 6.17 -16.40 -4.87
CA GLN A 195 5.07 -15.74 -4.18
C GLN A 195 5.27 -14.22 -3.99
N SER A 196 6.37 -13.67 -4.50
CA SER A 196 6.64 -12.24 -4.41
C SER A 196 5.66 -11.43 -5.26
N HIS A 197 5.39 -10.21 -4.81
CA HIS A 197 4.55 -9.29 -5.55
C HIS A 197 5.17 -8.92 -6.92
N SER A 198 4.32 -8.79 -7.94
CA SER A 198 4.75 -8.46 -9.32
C SER A 198 5.52 -7.14 -9.45
N SER A 199 5.43 -6.25 -8.45
CA SER A 199 6.19 -4.99 -8.43
C SER A 199 7.70 -5.19 -8.43
N ILE A 200 8.21 -6.30 -7.89
CA ILE A 200 9.64 -6.62 -7.89
C ILE A 200 10.13 -6.83 -9.32
N GLU A 201 9.40 -7.62 -10.09
CA GLU A 201 9.68 -7.86 -11.50
C GLU A 201 9.52 -6.61 -12.35
N LYS A 202 8.42 -5.85 -12.14
CA LYS A 202 8.20 -4.55 -12.79
C LYS A 202 9.32 -3.55 -12.45
N SER A 203 9.83 -3.55 -11.22
CA SER A 203 10.96 -2.72 -10.82
C SER A 203 12.22 -3.08 -11.59
N ALA A 204 12.53 -4.37 -11.71
CA ALA A 204 13.67 -4.84 -12.48
C ALA A 204 13.59 -4.45 -13.96
N ILE A 205 12.39 -4.52 -14.56
CA ILE A 205 12.13 -4.05 -15.92
C ILE A 205 12.38 -2.54 -16.02
N ALA A 206 11.78 -1.76 -15.12
CA ALA A 206 11.81 -0.29 -15.16
C ALA A 206 13.24 0.28 -15.02
N ILE A 207 14.09 -0.36 -14.22
CA ILE A 207 15.48 0.09 -14.02
C ILE A 207 16.49 -0.57 -14.98
N GLY A 208 16.02 -1.31 -16.00
CA GLY A 208 16.86 -1.86 -17.05
C GLY A 208 17.62 -3.15 -16.71
N ILE A 209 17.23 -3.86 -15.65
CA ILE A 209 17.75 -5.22 -15.37
C ILE A 209 17.13 -6.23 -16.35
N GLY A 210 15.87 -6.06 -16.67
CA GLY A 210 15.11 -6.91 -17.57
C GLY A 210 14.54 -8.16 -16.90
N GLN A 211 13.35 -8.57 -17.35
CA GLN A 211 12.56 -9.66 -16.77
C GLN A 211 13.33 -10.99 -16.74
N LYS A 212 14.06 -11.33 -17.82
CA LYS A 212 14.84 -12.58 -17.90
C LYS A 212 15.92 -12.74 -16.83
N ASN A 213 16.31 -11.65 -16.21
CA ASN A 213 17.33 -11.62 -15.15
C ASN A 213 16.70 -11.66 -13.73
N VAL A 214 15.39 -11.79 -13.63
CA VAL A 214 14.68 -12.04 -12.37
C VAL A 214 14.52 -13.54 -12.20
N ARG A 215 15.14 -14.11 -11.18
CA ARG A 215 15.06 -15.53 -10.83
C ARG A 215 13.95 -15.72 -9.79
N LYS A 216 12.98 -16.58 -10.11
CA LYS A 216 11.93 -17.01 -9.18
C LYS A 216 12.46 -18.19 -8.39
N VAL A 217 12.67 -17.99 -7.10
CA VAL A 217 13.08 -19.05 -6.18
C VAL A 217 11.84 -19.85 -5.78
N PRO A 218 11.86 -21.19 -5.93
CA PRO A 218 10.74 -22.03 -5.52
C PRO A 218 10.42 -21.89 -4.02
N VAL A 219 9.17 -22.18 -3.68
CA VAL A 219 8.67 -22.15 -2.31
C VAL A 219 8.45 -23.56 -1.77
N ASP A 220 8.32 -23.68 -0.46
CA ASP A 220 7.93 -24.89 0.23
C ASP A 220 6.39 -25.08 0.26
N SER A 221 5.93 -26.10 0.99
CA SER A 221 4.49 -26.39 1.16
C SER A 221 3.74 -25.33 1.97
N ALA A 222 4.45 -24.46 2.68
CA ALA A 222 3.90 -23.29 3.40
C ALA A 222 3.99 -22.00 2.57
N PHE A 223 4.39 -22.09 1.30
CA PHE A 223 4.58 -20.98 0.38
C PHE A 223 5.67 -20.00 0.81
N CYS A 224 6.67 -20.45 1.56
CA CYS A 224 7.85 -19.69 1.94
C CYS A 224 9.01 -19.99 1.00
N MET A 225 9.84 -18.96 0.71
CA MET A 225 11.04 -19.11 -0.10
C MET A 225 11.95 -20.23 0.44
N ARG A 226 12.53 -21.04 -0.45
CA ARG A 226 13.51 -22.08 -0.14
C ARG A 226 14.95 -21.51 -0.18
N PRO A 227 15.59 -21.23 0.98
CA PRO A 227 16.95 -20.66 1.01
C PRO A 227 18.03 -21.60 0.47
N ASP A 228 17.81 -22.89 0.56
CA ASP A 228 18.72 -23.90 -0.04
C ASP A 228 18.72 -23.78 -1.56
N LEU A 229 17.55 -23.67 -2.20
CA LEU A 229 17.43 -23.46 -3.64
C LEU A 229 17.94 -22.09 -4.07
N LEU A 230 17.71 -21.04 -3.29
CA LEU A 230 18.32 -19.73 -3.53
C LEU A 230 19.84 -19.82 -3.59
N ARG A 231 20.44 -20.54 -2.64
CA ARG A 231 21.89 -20.76 -2.57
C ARG A 231 22.42 -21.46 -3.82
N ASP A 232 21.74 -22.52 -4.25
CA ASP A 232 22.14 -23.30 -5.43
C ASP A 232 22.01 -22.47 -6.71
N MET A 233 20.92 -21.73 -6.88
CA MET A 233 20.70 -20.83 -8.02
C MET A 233 21.75 -19.72 -8.07
N ALA A 234 22.09 -19.10 -6.93
CA ALA A 234 23.12 -18.07 -6.86
C ALA A 234 24.51 -18.64 -7.23
N ALA A 235 24.83 -19.86 -6.77
CA ALA A 235 26.07 -20.53 -7.10
C ALA A 235 26.16 -20.82 -8.61
N GLN A 236 25.09 -21.31 -9.21
CA GLN A 236 25.01 -21.62 -10.65
C GLN A 236 25.17 -20.35 -11.51
N ASP A 237 24.42 -19.29 -11.19
CA ASP A 237 24.52 -18.03 -11.91
C ASP A 237 25.93 -17.41 -11.79
N TYR A 238 26.55 -17.48 -10.61
CA TYR A 238 27.92 -17.01 -10.40
C TYR A 238 28.93 -17.81 -11.24
N ALA A 239 28.79 -19.15 -11.25
CA ALA A 239 29.65 -20.03 -12.06
C ALA A 239 29.46 -19.79 -13.57
N ALA A 240 28.29 -19.37 -14.00
CA ALA A 240 27.98 -19.01 -15.39
C ALA A 240 28.50 -17.61 -15.79
N GLY A 241 29.18 -16.89 -14.92
CA GLY A 241 29.69 -15.54 -15.19
C GLY A 241 28.65 -14.45 -15.08
N LEU A 242 27.47 -14.76 -14.56
CA LEU A 242 26.46 -13.79 -14.20
C LEU A 242 26.83 -13.11 -12.88
N ARG A 243 26.18 -12.00 -12.60
CA ARG A 243 26.44 -11.21 -11.39
C ARG A 243 25.20 -11.12 -10.52
N PRO A 244 24.99 -12.07 -9.62
CA PRO A 244 24.01 -11.94 -8.55
C PRO A 244 24.23 -10.62 -7.79
N PHE A 245 23.17 -9.80 -7.60
CA PHE A 245 23.33 -8.51 -6.95
C PHE A 245 22.27 -8.19 -5.88
N CYS A 246 21.10 -8.80 -5.98
CA CYS A 246 19.99 -8.51 -5.08
C CYS A 246 19.15 -9.76 -4.84
N VAL A 247 18.66 -9.91 -3.60
CA VAL A 247 17.59 -10.85 -3.24
C VAL A 247 16.49 -10.12 -2.48
N VAL A 248 15.24 -10.45 -2.79
CA VAL A 248 14.05 -9.91 -2.13
C VAL A 248 13.37 -11.03 -1.37
N ALA A 249 13.36 -10.95 -0.04
CA ALA A 249 12.57 -11.80 0.85
C ALA A 249 11.26 -11.10 1.21
N THR A 250 10.15 -11.82 1.27
CA THR A 250 8.84 -11.24 1.53
C THR A 250 8.31 -11.65 2.90
N VAL A 251 7.93 -10.68 3.71
CA VAL A 251 7.24 -10.88 5.00
C VAL A 251 5.77 -10.55 4.82
N GLY A 252 4.96 -11.59 4.61
CA GLY A 252 3.56 -11.49 4.24
C GLY A 252 3.37 -11.46 2.73
N THR A 253 3.58 -12.60 2.07
CA THR A 253 3.43 -12.77 0.61
C THR A 253 2.03 -12.38 0.14
N THR A 254 1.93 -11.97 -1.12
CA THR A 254 0.70 -11.36 -1.67
C THR A 254 -0.50 -12.30 -1.61
N SER A 255 -0.32 -13.58 -1.91
CA SER A 255 -1.43 -14.55 -1.94
C SER A 255 -1.77 -15.09 -0.56
N THR A 256 -0.79 -15.65 0.15
CA THR A 256 -0.99 -16.46 1.37
C THR A 256 -0.58 -15.75 2.65
N THR A 257 0.07 -14.59 2.55
CA THR A 257 0.73 -13.90 3.67
C THR A 257 1.82 -14.71 4.37
N SER A 258 2.40 -15.71 3.69
CA SER A 258 3.52 -16.49 4.19
C SER A 258 4.73 -15.60 4.46
N VAL A 259 5.61 -16.05 5.35
CA VAL A 259 6.79 -15.29 5.78
C VAL A 259 8.03 -16.04 5.31
N ASP A 260 8.78 -15.44 4.39
CA ASP A 260 10.06 -15.98 3.96
C ASP A 260 11.06 -16.01 5.14
N PRO A 261 11.92 -17.02 5.25
CA PRO A 261 12.90 -17.16 6.34
C PRO A 261 14.05 -16.16 6.16
N VAL A 262 13.82 -14.90 6.59
CA VAL A 262 14.71 -13.76 6.33
C VAL A 262 16.13 -14.00 6.85
N ALA A 263 16.26 -14.66 8.01
CA ALA A 263 17.58 -14.94 8.61
C ALA A 263 18.42 -15.86 7.73
N GLU A 264 17.84 -16.94 7.20
CA GLU A 264 18.51 -17.89 6.32
C GLU A 264 18.77 -17.28 4.93
N VAL A 265 17.86 -16.45 4.44
CA VAL A 265 18.08 -15.67 3.20
C VAL A 265 19.22 -14.67 3.38
N ALA A 266 19.35 -14.05 4.58
CA ALA A 266 20.46 -13.15 4.91
C ALA A 266 21.83 -13.87 4.87
N GLU A 267 21.89 -15.12 5.33
CA GLU A 267 23.14 -15.93 5.23
C GLU A 267 23.58 -16.11 3.77
N VAL A 268 22.61 -16.40 2.89
CA VAL A 268 22.90 -16.52 1.45
C VAL A 268 23.32 -15.18 0.85
N ALA A 269 22.60 -14.11 1.23
CA ALA A 269 22.92 -12.76 0.76
C ALA A 269 24.33 -12.31 1.15
N GLU A 270 24.74 -12.57 2.39
CA GLU A 270 26.10 -12.27 2.86
C GLU A 270 27.15 -13.09 2.13
N LYS A 271 26.92 -14.40 1.96
CA LYS A 271 27.86 -15.30 1.25
C LYS A 271 28.17 -14.84 -0.17
N TYR A 272 27.16 -14.34 -0.90
CA TYR A 272 27.28 -13.92 -2.29
C TYR A 272 27.33 -12.40 -2.46
N ASN A 273 27.45 -11.64 -1.37
CA ASN A 273 27.45 -10.17 -1.36
C ASN A 273 26.27 -9.56 -2.11
N LEU A 274 25.06 -10.08 -1.86
CA LEU A 274 23.81 -9.59 -2.42
C LEU A 274 23.23 -8.47 -1.54
N TRP A 275 22.61 -7.49 -2.16
CA TRP A 275 21.70 -6.61 -1.45
C TRP A 275 20.48 -7.40 -0.98
N LEU A 276 20.25 -7.49 0.31
CA LEU A 276 19.01 -8.04 0.86
C LEU A 276 17.98 -6.93 1.01
N HIS A 277 16.86 -7.05 0.30
CA HIS A 277 15.66 -6.21 0.47
C HIS A 277 14.56 -7.05 1.10
N VAL A 278 13.93 -6.56 2.17
CA VAL A 278 12.79 -7.22 2.82
C VAL A 278 11.51 -6.51 2.42
N ASP A 279 10.65 -7.19 1.66
CA ASP A 279 9.31 -6.70 1.34
C ASP A 279 8.34 -7.09 2.45
N ALA A 280 8.19 -6.20 3.42
CA ALA A 280 7.23 -6.31 4.53
C ALA A 280 6.05 -5.34 4.35
N ALA A 281 5.66 -5.08 3.10
CA ALA A 281 4.66 -4.08 2.74
C ALA A 281 3.30 -4.31 3.44
N TYR A 282 2.91 -5.55 3.68
CA TYR A 282 1.69 -5.88 4.42
C TYR A 282 1.98 -6.25 5.87
N ALA A 283 2.67 -7.37 6.08
CA ALA A 283 2.78 -7.93 7.42
C ALA A 283 3.82 -7.23 8.31
N GLY A 284 4.62 -6.32 7.77
CA GLY A 284 5.52 -5.50 8.57
C GLY A 284 4.83 -4.81 9.75
N ALA A 285 3.57 -4.38 9.57
CA ALA A 285 2.76 -3.81 10.64
C ALA A 285 2.56 -4.76 11.83
N ALA A 286 2.48 -6.08 11.59
CA ALA A 286 2.30 -7.05 12.66
C ALA A 286 3.51 -7.16 13.60
N ALA A 287 4.71 -6.77 13.16
CA ALA A 287 5.90 -6.74 14.02
C ALA A 287 5.80 -5.75 15.20
N ILE A 288 4.83 -4.82 15.17
CA ILE A 288 4.51 -3.94 16.30
C ILE A 288 4.00 -4.76 17.51
N LEU A 289 3.44 -5.95 17.27
CA LEU A 289 3.00 -6.90 18.29
C LEU A 289 4.22 -7.64 18.84
N PRO A 290 4.46 -7.63 20.17
CA PRO A 290 5.58 -8.35 20.77
C PRO A 290 5.60 -9.85 20.41
N GLU A 291 4.41 -10.46 20.34
CA GLU A 291 4.23 -11.87 19.98
C GLU A 291 4.49 -12.19 18.51
N GLN A 292 4.51 -11.19 17.65
CA GLN A 292 4.74 -11.30 16.20
C GLN A 292 6.07 -10.71 15.74
N ASN A 293 6.88 -10.13 16.63
CA ASN A 293 8.12 -9.44 16.21
C ASN A 293 9.13 -10.40 15.56
N HIS A 294 9.02 -11.70 15.84
CA HIS A 294 9.86 -12.75 15.24
C HIS A 294 9.76 -12.82 13.71
N ILE A 295 8.68 -12.31 13.10
CA ILE A 295 8.51 -12.30 11.64
C ILE A 295 9.58 -11.45 10.92
N LEU A 296 10.22 -10.53 11.63
CA LEU A 296 11.32 -9.71 11.13
C LEU A 296 12.69 -10.21 11.62
N ALA A 297 12.79 -11.41 12.22
CA ALA A 297 14.08 -11.97 12.61
C ALA A 297 15.00 -12.10 11.39
N GLY A 298 16.21 -11.54 11.46
CA GLY A 298 17.16 -11.46 10.34
C GLY A 298 17.03 -10.16 9.52
N ALA A 299 15.94 -9.39 9.67
CA ALA A 299 15.79 -8.13 8.94
C ALA A 299 16.77 -7.04 9.39
N GLU A 300 17.35 -7.15 10.58
CA GLU A 300 18.44 -6.29 11.05
C GLU A 300 19.70 -6.40 10.19
N ARG A 301 19.85 -7.50 9.45
CA ARG A 301 20.96 -7.75 8.49
C ARG A 301 20.64 -7.21 7.10
N ALA A 302 19.37 -6.89 6.81
CA ALA A 302 18.97 -6.41 5.49
C ALA A 302 19.54 -5.03 5.18
N HIS A 303 19.79 -4.76 3.90
CA HIS A 303 20.19 -3.45 3.41
C HIS A 303 19.01 -2.49 3.36
N SER A 304 17.81 -3.03 3.10
CA SER A 304 16.57 -2.25 3.05
C SER A 304 15.33 -3.08 3.41
N LEU A 305 14.31 -2.40 3.92
CA LEU A 305 13.00 -2.96 4.24
C LEU A 305 11.91 -1.99 3.82
N VAL A 306 10.85 -2.49 3.21
CA VAL A 306 9.64 -1.69 2.90
C VAL A 306 8.47 -2.11 3.78
N THR A 307 7.70 -1.13 4.25
CA THR A 307 6.39 -1.34 4.91
C THR A 307 5.40 -0.30 4.46
N ASN A 308 4.10 -0.68 4.36
CA ASN A 308 3.06 0.22 3.88
C ASN A 308 2.06 0.57 4.98
N PRO A 309 2.19 1.72 5.66
CA PRO A 309 1.16 2.21 6.57
C PRO A 309 -0.24 2.31 5.95
N HIS A 310 -0.32 2.56 4.64
CA HIS A 310 -1.60 2.62 3.93
C HIS A 310 -2.30 1.26 3.75
N LYS A 311 -1.65 0.15 4.15
CA LYS A 311 -2.29 -1.17 4.22
C LYS A 311 -2.84 -1.41 5.63
N TRP A 312 -2.00 -1.83 6.56
CA TRP A 312 -2.47 -2.33 7.85
C TRP A 312 -2.14 -1.41 9.05
N LEU A 313 -1.81 -0.13 8.78
CA LEU A 313 -1.70 0.92 9.78
C LEU A 313 -2.71 2.07 9.58
N PHE A 314 -3.86 1.75 9.00
CA PHE A 314 -5.05 2.62 8.94
C PHE A 314 -4.80 4.03 8.41
N THR A 315 -3.82 4.17 7.54
CA THR A 315 -3.43 5.42 6.90
C THR A 315 -3.98 5.43 5.47
N PRO A 316 -4.72 6.45 5.04
CA PRO A 316 -5.26 6.47 3.68
C PRO A 316 -4.15 6.47 2.63
N SER A 317 -4.43 5.84 1.49
CA SER A 317 -3.53 5.80 0.35
C SER A 317 -3.24 7.22 -0.15
N ASP A 318 -1.98 7.59 -0.46
CA ASP A 318 -0.83 6.70 -0.57
C ASP A 318 0.21 6.99 0.53
N LEU A 319 0.85 5.96 1.07
CA LEU A 319 2.02 6.07 1.94
C LEU A 319 2.75 4.73 2.08
N SER A 320 3.98 4.68 1.62
CA SER A 320 4.91 3.56 1.75
C SER A 320 6.22 4.05 2.36
N ILE A 321 6.84 3.26 3.21
CA ILE A 321 8.10 3.61 3.85
C ILE A 321 9.18 2.63 3.40
N LEU A 322 10.28 3.18 2.90
CA LEU A 322 11.53 2.46 2.73
C LEU A 322 12.45 2.78 3.90
N TYR A 323 12.84 1.78 4.65
CA TYR A 323 13.95 1.85 5.58
C TYR A 323 15.21 1.29 4.92
N THR A 324 16.35 1.95 5.08
CA THR A 324 17.63 1.46 4.53
C THR A 324 18.79 1.71 5.49
N ARG A 325 19.69 0.75 5.60
CA ARG A 325 20.98 0.90 6.29
C ARG A 325 22.04 1.58 5.42
N ARG A 326 21.73 1.80 4.14
CA ARG A 326 22.63 2.39 3.17
C ARG A 326 22.03 3.64 2.50
N PRO A 327 21.69 4.67 3.31
CA PRO A 327 21.18 5.93 2.76
C PRO A 327 22.22 6.59 1.82
N ASP A 328 23.51 6.37 2.05
CA ASP A 328 24.61 6.82 1.19
C ASP A 328 24.47 6.27 -0.24
N ILE A 329 24.19 4.98 -0.39
CA ILE A 329 24.01 4.34 -1.69
C ILE A 329 22.71 4.80 -2.34
N LEU A 330 21.60 4.88 -1.56
CA LEU A 330 20.33 5.35 -2.07
C LEU A 330 20.45 6.80 -2.59
N ARG A 331 21.10 7.67 -1.84
CA ARG A 331 21.39 9.03 -2.27
C ARG A 331 22.25 9.04 -3.54
N ARG A 332 23.31 8.26 -3.60
CA ARG A 332 24.19 8.18 -4.77
C ARG A 332 23.45 7.73 -6.02
N ALA A 333 22.47 6.83 -5.89
CA ALA A 333 21.69 6.34 -7.02
C ALA A 333 20.80 7.45 -7.65
N PHE A 334 20.32 8.43 -6.88
CA PHE A 334 19.30 9.37 -7.33
C PHE A 334 19.69 10.84 -7.27
N SER A 335 20.67 11.23 -6.44
CA SER A 335 20.99 12.66 -6.28
C SER A 335 21.60 13.24 -7.56
N LEU A 336 20.91 14.24 -8.11
CA LEU A 336 21.33 15.13 -9.18
C LEU A 336 20.96 16.55 -8.73
N VAL A 337 21.92 17.30 -8.17
CA VAL A 337 21.65 18.64 -7.65
C VAL A 337 21.95 19.69 -8.73
N PRO A 338 20.92 20.21 -9.43
CA PRO A 338 21.07 21.34 -10.36
C PRO A 338 21.53 22.59 -9.60
N GLU A 339 22.16 23.53 -10.33
CA GLU A 339 22.74 24.74 -9.71
C GLU A 339 21.72 25.56 -8.89
N TYR A 340 20.48 25.70 -9.39
CA TYR A 340 19.43 26.45 -8.71
C TYR A 340 18.91 25.83 -7.41
N LEU A 341 19.26 24.55 -7.12
CA LEU A 341 18.95 23.85 -5.88
C LEU A 341 20.15 23.72 -4.95
N ARG A 342 21.32 24.25 -5.33
CA ARG A 342 22.49 24.28 -4.45
C ARG A 342 22.30 25.35 -3.39
N THR A 343 22.10 24.91 -2.15
CA THR A 343 22.03 25.77 -0.97
C THR A 343 23.22 25.47 -0.07
N GLU A 344 23.66 26.44 0.74
CA GLU A 344 24.59 26.16 1.85
C GLU A 344 23.87 25.27 2.85
N GLU A 345 24.19 23.96 2.80
CA GLU A 345 23.51 22.96 3.61
C GLU A 345 24.07 22.94 5.03
N HIS A 346 23.17 23.09 6.01
CA HIS A 346 23.51 22.74 7.38
C HIS A 346 23.77 21.23 7.47
N PRO A 347 24.84 20.76 8.16
CA PRO A 347 25.20 19.32 8.21
C PRO A 347 24.10 18.39 8.73
N ARG A 348 23.08 18.92 9.40
CA ARG A 348 21.93 18.17 9.92
C ARG A 348 20.70 18.23 9.00
N ALA A 349 20.76 18.99 7.93
CA ALA A 349 19.64 19.10 6.99
C ALA A 349 19.52 17.83 6.14
N VAL A 350 18.32 17.31 6.01
CA VAL A 350 18.01 16.17 5.12
C VAL A 350 17.18 16.71 3.96
N ASN A 351 17.76 16.65 2.76
CA ASN A 351 17.10 17.01 1.52
C ASN A 351 16.46 15.76 0.92
N LEU A 352 15.16 15.62 1.14
CA LEU A 352 14.43 14.40 0.76
C LEU A 352 14.42 14.14 -0.74
N MET A 353 14.58 15.15 -1.58
CA MET A 353 14.69 15.04 -3.03
C MET A 353 15.87 14.17 -3.51
N ASP A 354 16.92 14.06 -2.69
CA ASP A 354 18.14 13.33 -3.06
C ASP A 354 17.97 11.79 -3.00
N TYR A 355 16.88 11.33 -2.41
CA TYR A 355 16.67 9.90 -2.13
C TYR A 355 15.68 9.23 -3.08
N GLY A 356 15.32 9.86 -4.18
CA GLY A 356 14.38 9.25 -5.12
C GLY A 356 14.20 10.04 -6.41
N VAL A 357 13.41 9.47 -7.33
CA VAL A 357 13.09 10.08 -8.61
C VAL A 357 12.26 11.37 -8.48
N PRO A 358 11.21 11.43 -7.61
CA PRO A 358 10.39 12.64 -7.51
C PRO A 358 11.15 13.79 -6.87
N LEU A 359 11.19 14.93 -7.56
CA LEU A 359 11.68 16.19 -6.99
C LEU A 359 10.66 16.75 -6.00
N GLY A 360 9.41 16.96 -6.45
CA GLY A 360 8.32 17.43 -5.61
C GLY A 360 7.80 16.34 -4.68
N ARG A 361 7.55 16.69 -3.40
CA ARG A 361 7.10 15.74 -2.37
C ARG A 361 5.95 16.32 -1.56
N ARG A 362 4.87 15.53 -1.42
CA ARG A 362 3.72 15.86 -0.56
C ARG A 362 4.09 15.68 0.91
N PHE A 363 3.38 16.38 1.78
CA PHE A 363 3.53 16.28 3.24
C PHE A 363 2.88 15.01 3.81
N ARG A 364 3.26 13.82 3.30
CA ARG A 364 2.68 12.53 3.69
C ARG A 364 2.94 12.17 5.16
N ALA A 365 4.06 12.61 5.72
CA ALA A 365 4.39 12.34 7.12
C ALA A 365 3.31 12.84 8.09
N LEU A 366 2.60 13.94 7.77
CA LEU A 366 1.60 14.53 8.64
C LEU A 366 0.47 13.56 8.96
N LYS A 367 -0.07 12.85 7.97
CA LYS A 367 -1.15 11.88 8.20
C LYS A 367 -0.69 10.68 9.03
N LEU A 368 0.53 10.18 8.80
CA LEU A 368 1.07 9.09 9.62
C LEU A 368 1.30 9.54 11.06
N TRP A 369 1.83 10.75 11.27
CA TRP A 369 2.03 11.32 12.60
C TRP A 369 0.70 11.45 13.36
N PHE A 370 -0.39 11.88 12.70
CA PHE A 370 -1.73 11.91 13.29
C PHE A 370 -2.21 10.51 13.68
N VAL A 371 -2.05 9.52 12.80
CA VAL A 371 -2.43 8.13 13.08
C VAL A 371 -1.69 7.57 14.28
N LEU A 372 -0.34 7.68 14.29
CA LEU A 372 0.48 7.13 15.37
C LEU A 372 0.16 7.79 16.72
N ARG A 373 -0.12 9.10 16.74
CA ARG A 373 -0.48 9.81 17.95
C ARG A 373 -1.90 9.55 18.43
N TYR A 374 -2.84 9.46 17.49
CA TYR A 374 -4.26 9.27 17.84
C TYR A 374 -4.51 7.87 18.41
N PHE A 375 -4.02 6.83 17.75
CA PHE A 375 -4.22 5.46 18.21
C PHE A 375 -3.21 5.05 19.28
N GLY A 376 -2.01 5.59 19.25
CA GLY A 376 -0.88 5.12 20.05
C GLY A 376 -0.47 3.69 19.67
N ARG A 377 0.65 3.21 20.22
CA ARG A 377 1.12 1.84 19.99
C ARG A 377 0.09 0.81 20.45
N GLU A 378 -0.45 0.97 21.65
CA GLU A 378 -1.42 0.03 22.23
C GLU A 378 -2.74 -0.03 21.44
N GLY A 379 -3.23 1.12 20.94
CA GLY A 379 -4.44 1.15 20.12
C GLY A 379 -4.25 0.39 18.82
N ILE A 380 -3.13 0.58 18.15
CA ILE A 380 -2.78 -0.16 16.94
C ILE A 380 -2.63 -1.66 17.25
N GLN A 381 -1.96 -2.01 18.33
CA GLN A 381 -1.82 -3.41 18.76
C GLN A 381 -3.17 -4.09 19.01
N ARG A 382 -4.12 -3.40 19.67
CA ARG A 382 -5.47 -3.96 19.89
C ARG A 382 -6.18 -4.26 18.56
N LEU A 383 -6.12 -3.36 17.59
CA LEU A 383 -6.73 -3.54 16.27
C LEU A 383 -6.10 -4.71 15.51
N LEU A 384 -4.76 -4.77 15.47
CA LEU A 384 -4.05 -5.84 14.78
C LEU A 384 -4.36 -7.21 15.41
N ARG A 385 -4.38 -7.32 16.75
CA ARG A 385 -4.76 -8.56 17.46
C ARG A 385 -6.17 -8.99 17.15
N ALA A 386 -7.12 -8.06 17.12
CA ALA A 386 -8.51 -8.36 16.74
C ALA A 386 -8.59 -8.94 15.33
N HIS A 387 -7.95 -8.29 14.36
CA HIS A 387 -7.94 -8.78 12.98
C HIS A 387 -7.30 -10.17 12.85
N ILE A 388 -6.19 -10.42 13.54
CA ILE A 388 -5.52 -11.73 13.54
C ILE A 388 -6.43 -12.78 14.19
N ALA A 389 -7.03 -12.47 15.33
CA ALA A 389 -7.94 -13.39 16.03
C ALA A 389 -9.13 -13.76 15.15
N TRP A 390 -9.76 -12.78 14.50
CA TRP A 390 -10.87 -13.03 13.58
C TRP A 390 -10.44 -13.83 12.34
N GLY A 391 -9.22 -13.62 11.84
CA GLY A 391 -8.65 -14.43 10.76
C GLY A 391 -8.47 -15.89 11.16
N GLN A 392 -7.95 -16.15 12.37
CA GLN A 392 -7.81 -17.49 12.91
C GLN A 392 -9.17 -18.17 13.15
N GLU A 393 -10.13 -17.43 13.65
CA GLU A 393 -11.48 -17.93 13.85
C GLU A 393 -12.15 -18.26 12.51
N PHE A 394 -12.07 -17.39 11.51
CA PHE A 394 -12.54 -17.67 10.15
C PHE A 394 -11.88 -18.92 9.55
N ALA A 395 -10.56 -19.10 9.74
CA ALA A 395 -9.85 -20.30 9.32
C ALA A 395 -10.40 -21.55 9.98
N SER A 396 -10.73 -21.48 11.30
CA SER A 396 -11.33 -22.59 12.02
C SER A 396 -12.73 -22.95 11.50
N TRP A 397 -13.53 -21.98 11.11
CA TRP A 397 -14.84 -22.23 10.49
C TRP A 397 -14.72 -22.91 9.12
N VAL A 398 -13.71 -22.52 8.32
CA VAL A 398 -13.40 -23.20 7.05
C VAL A 398 -13.00 -24.65 7.30
N ASP A 399 -12.12 -24.91 8.28
CA ASP A 399 -11.63 -26.25 8.61
C ASP A 399 -12.77 -27.17 9.16
N ALA A 400 -13.74 -26.57 9.86
CA ALA A 400 -14.89 -27.29 10.42
C ALA A 400 -16.01 -27.57 9.43
N GLU A 401 -16.07 -26.87 8.29
CA GLU A 401 -17.14 -27.04 7.30
C GLU A 401 -16.72 -28.05 6.21
N PRO A 402 -17.31 -29.24 6.14
CA PRO A 402 -16.86 -30.32 5.25
C PRO A 402 -16.86 -29.97 3.75
N ARG A 403 -17.65 -28.98 3.34
CA ARG A 403 -17.73 -28.52 1.93
C ARG A 403 -16.55 -27.65 1.51
N PHE A 404 -15.75 -27.17 2.47
CA PHE A 404 -14.62 -26.29 2.20
C PHE A 404 -13.30 -26.95 2.60
N GLU A 405 -12.21 -26.37 2.14
CA GLU A 405 -10.85 -26.71 2.57
C GLU A 405 -10.01 -25.44 2.64
N ARG A 406 -9.20 -25.31 3.67
CA ARG A 406 -8.14 -24.33 3.74
C ARG A 406 -6.93 -24.85 2.97
N VAL A 407 -6.33 -24.03 2.10
CA VAL A 407 -5.31 -24.46 1.13
C VAL A 407 -3.93 -23.85 1.39
N ALA A 408 -3.80 -23.00 2.42
CA ALA A 408 -2.54 -22.43 2.85
C ALA A 408 -2.56 -22.13 4.35
N PRO A 409 -1.40 -21.98 5.01
CA PRO A 409 -1.32 -21.41 6.35
C PRO A 409 -1.97 -20.02 6.41
N ALA A 410 -2.50 -19.65 7.58
CA ALA A 410 -3.06 -18.32 7.81
C ALA A 410 -2.33 -17.65 8.99
N PRO A 411 -1.09 -17.18 8.81
CA PRO A 411 -0.29 -16.67 9.92
C PRO A 411 -0.83 -15.35 10.51
N PHE A 412 -1.63 -14.64 9.73
CA PHE A 412 -2.22 -13.37 10.12
C PHE A 412 -3.75 -13.38 9.92
N SER A 413 -4.29 -12.35 9.27
CA SER A 413 -5.72 -12.14 9.07
C SER A 413 -6.20 -12.42 7.65
N THR A 414 -5.38 -13.12 6.86
CA THR A 414 -5.73 -13.55 5.50
C THR A 414 -5.88 -15.06 5.45
N VAL A 415 -7.02 -15.53 4.90
CA VAL A 415 -7.35 -16.94 4.79
C VAL A 415 -7.58 -17.30 3.33
N CYS A 416 -6.81 -18.27 2.83
CA CYS A 416 -6.93 -18.87 1.50
C CYS A 416 -7.68 -20.18 1.62
N PHE A 417 -8.81 -20.30 0.93
CA PHE A 417 -9.70 -21.46 1.03
C PHE A 417 -10.42 -21.74 -0.29
N ARG A 418 -11.00 -22.91 -0.38
CA ARG A 418 -11.80 -23.34 -1.53
C ARG A 418 -13.07 -24.05 -1.08
N TYR A 419 -14.12 -23.93 -1.89
CA TYR A 419 -15.17 -24.92 -1.94
C TYR A 419 -14.61 -26.22 -2.56
N ARG A 420 -14.98 -27.39 -2.00
CA ARG A 420 -14.54 -28.72 -2.49
C ARG A 420 -15.28 -29.07 -3.78
N GLY A 421 -14.92 -28.40 -4.85
CA GLY A 421 -15.46 -28.52 -6.19
C GLY A 421 -14.43 -28.11 -7.22
N SER A 422 -14.87 -27.98 -8.47
CA SER A 422 -14.02 -27.55 -9.59
C SER A 422 -13.59 -26.09 -9.46
N ASP A 423 -12.64 -25.65 -10.29
CA ASP A 423 -12.22 -24.26 -10.35
C ASP A 423 -13.35 -23.34 -10.85
N GLU A 424 -14.17 -23.84 -11.79
CA GLU A 424 -15.35 -23.13 -12.31
C GLU A 424 -16.40 -22.92 -11.22
N GLU A 425 -16.62 -23.90 -10.34
CA GLU A 425 -17.55 -23.76 -9.21
C GLU A 425 -17.03 -22.74 -8.20
N ASN A 426 -15.73 -22.70 -7.93
CA ASN A 426 -15.10 -21.70 -7.06
C ASN A 426 -15.15 -20.30 -7.67
N HIS A 427 -14.91 -20.17 -8.97
CA HIS A 427 -15.06 -18.90 -9.69
C HIS A 427 -16.51 -18.41 -9.62
N ALA A 428 -17.48 -19.28 -9.94
CA ALA A 428 -18.90 -18.92 -9.87
C ALA A 428 -19.37 -18.57 -8.45
N LEU A 429 -18.83 -19.21 -7.41
CA LEU A 429 -19.10 -18.86 -6.02
C LEU A 429 -18.59 -17.44 -5.72
N LEU A 430 -17.36 -17.12 -6.11
CA LEU A 430 -16.79 -15.79 -5.91
C LEU A 430 -17.62 -14.71 -6.62
N GLU A 431 -18.00 -14.95 -7.87
CA GLU A 431 -18.82 -14.00 -8.64
C GLU A 431 -20.17 -13.73 -7.97
N ARG A 432 -20.87 -14.77 -7.50
CA ARG A 432 -22.15 -14.61 -6.78
C ARG A 432 -21.98 -13.80 -5.48
N VAL A 433 -20.93 -14.11 -4.70
CA VAL A 433 -20.62 -13.38 -3.45
C VAL A 433 -20.40 -11.90 -3.78
N ASN A 434 -19.56 -11.61 -4.75
CA ASN A 434 -19.19 -10.23 -5.11
C ASN A 434 -20.38 -9.47 -5.74
N ALA A 435 -21.16 -10.13 -6.60
CA ALA A 435 -22.35 -9.55 -7.23
C ALA A 435 -23.46 -9.21 -6.22
N SER A 436 -23.47 -9.83 -5.04
CA SER A 436 -24.43 -9.50 -3.97
C SER A 436 -24.28 -8.06 -3.47
N GLY A 437 -23.10 -7.45 -3.63
CA GLY A 437 -22.76 -6.13 -3.09
C GLY A 437 -22.63 -6.09 -1.56
N GLN A 438 -22.83 -7.23 -0.88
CA GLN A 438 -22.77 -7.32 0.59
C GLN A 438 -21.37 -7.62 1.12
N LEU A 439 -20.54 -8.24 0.31
CA LEU A 439 -19.18 -8.68 0.63
C LEU A 439 -18.33 -8.60 -0.65
N PHE A 440 -17.07 -8.21 -0.52
CA PHE A 440 -16.13 -8.28 -1.62
C PHE A 440 -14.90 -9.10 -1.25
N LEU A 441 -14.64 -10.15 -2.03
CA LEU A 441 -13.51 -11.05 -1.90
C LEU A 441 -12.62 -10.97 -3.14
N SER A 442 -11.36 -11.37 -2.99
CA SER A 442 -10.45 -11.62 -4.10
C SER A 442 -10.18 -13.11 -4.27
N HIS A 443 -9.54 -13.45 -5.38
CA HIS A 443 -8.99 -14.77 -5.63
C HIS A 443 -7.48 -14.74 -5.82
N THR A 444 -6.89 -15.90 -5.81
CA THR A 444 -5.52 -16.17 -6.22
C THR A 444 -5.44 -17.56 -6.84
N GLU A 445 -4.30 -17.89 -7.44
CA GLU A 445 -3.98 -19.23 -7.87
C GLU A 445 -2.88 -19.82 -6.99
N LEU A 446 -3.10 -21.00 -6.44
CA LEU A 446 -2.12 -21.74 -5.65
C LEU A 446 -2.02 -23.17 -6.18
N ASN A 447 -0.81 -23.58 -6.57
CA ASN A 447 -0.55 -24.91 -7.13
C ASN A 447 -1.47 -25.25 -8.32
N GLY A 448 -1.73 -24.29 -9.20
CA GLY A 448 -2.59 -24.44 -10.38
C GLY A 448 -4.08 -24.56 -10.07
N ARG A 449 -4.53 -24.20 -8.84
CA ARG A 449 -5.93 -24.24 -8.41
C ARG A 449 -6.46 -22.84 -8.11
N TYR A 450 -7.68 -22.55 -8.53
CA TYR A 450 -8.38 -21.32 -8.20
C TYR A 450 -8.76 -21.26 -6.71
N VAL A 451 -8.38 -20.22 -5.99
CA VAL A 451 -8.49 -20.11 -4.53
C VAL A 451 -9.21 -18.82 -4.16
N LEU A 452 -10.21 -18.88 -3.29
CA LEU A 452 -10.85 -17.73 -2.68
C LEU A 452 -9.99 -17.19 -1.54
N ARG A 453 -10.02 -15.88 -1.37
CA ARG A 453 -9.17 -15.20 -0.38
C ARG A 453 -9.98 -14.16 0.39
N VAL A 454 -10.03 -14.32 1.70
CA VAL A 454 -10.53 -13.32 2.66
C VAL A 454 -9.33 -12.64 3.31
N ALA A 455 -9.33 -11.31 3.36
CA ALA A 455 -8.33 -10.51 4.04
C ALA A 455 -9.01 -9.53 5.01
N ILE A 456 -8.86 -9.76 6.30
CA ILE A 456 -9.46 -8.95 7.37
C ILE A 456 -8.45 -7.89 7.80
N GLY A 457 -8.74 -6.60 7.55
CA GLY A 457 -7.76 -5.54 7.83
C GLY A 457 -8.38 -4.13 7.80
N ASN A 458 -9.69 -4.02 7.56
CA ASN A 458 -10.38 -2.75 7.54
C ASN A 458 -10.62 -2.23 8.97
N LEU A 459 -10.36 -0.94 9.20
CA LEU A 459 -10.52 -0.29 10.51
C LEU A 459 -11.95 -0.41 11.07
N ALA A 460 -12.96 -0.39 10.20
CA ALA A 460 -14.37 -0.43 10.58
C ALA A 460 -14.94 -1.86 10.66
N THR A 461 -14.18 -2.89 10.33
CA THR A 461 -14.62 -4.29 10.44
C THR A 461 -14.84 -4.66 11.90
N THR A 462 -15.94 -5.35 12.17
CA THR A 462 -16.26 -5.94 13.48
C THR A 462 -16.28 -7.47 13.38
N HIS A 463 -16.36 -8.14 14.52
CA HIS A 463 -16.51 -9.60 14.56
C HIS A 463 -17.79 -10.06 13.84
N GLU A 464 -18.88 -9.33 14.01
CA GLU A 464 -20.16 -9.61 13.34
C GLU A 464 -20.06 -9.49 11.82
N ASP A 465 -19.23 -8.56 11.29
CA ASP A 465 -18.97 -8.48 9.85
C ASP A 465 -18.24 -9.72 9.33
N VAL A 466 -17.32 -10.29 10.12
CA VAL A 466 -16.58 -11.51 9.75
C VAL A 466 -17.50 -12.73 9.80
N GLN A 467 -18.39 -12.82 10.81
CA GLN A 467 -19.42 -13.86 10.88
C GLN A 467 -20.39 -13.76 9.69
N ALA A 468 -20.89 -12.54 9.41
CA ALA A 468 -21.78 -12.31 8.27
C ALA A 468 -21.11 -12.68 6.94
N ALA A 469 -19.81 -12.40 6.76
CA ALA A 469 -19.06 -12.80 5.57
C ALA A 469 -19.05 -14.32 5.40
N TRP A 470 -18.81 -15.07 6.47
CA TRP A 470 -18.85 -16.53 6.44
C TRP A 470 -20.24 -17.07 6.08
N GLU A 471 -21.31 -16.53 6.70
CA GLU A 471 -22.68 -16.94 6.40
C GLU A 471 -23.09 -16.63 4.94
N ILE A 472 -22.69 -15.49 4.39
CA ILE A 472 -22.89 -15.15 2.98
C ILE A 472 -22.23 -16.17 2.08
N ILE A 473 -20.96 -16.52 2.33
CA ILE A 473 -20.21 -17.50 1.52
C ILE A 473 -20.90 -18.88 1.57
N ARG A 474 -21.27 -19.35 2.76
CA ARG A 474 -21.97 -20.62 2.95
C ARG A 474 -23.34 -20.65 2.28
N GLY A 475 -24.09 -19.54 2.35
CA GLY A 475 -25.42 -19.42 1.75
C GLY A 475 -25.41 -19.66 0.25
N PHE A 476 -24.44 -19.08 -0.46
CA PHE A 476 -24.32 -19.23 -1.91
C PHE A 476 -23.92 -20.64 -2.37
N THR A 477 -23.39 -21.50 -1.48
CA THR A 477 -23.13 -22.92 -1.82
C THR A 477 -24.35 -23.82 -1.71
N THR A 478 -25.36 -23.42 -0.89
CA THR A 478 -26.61 -24.19 -0.74
C THR A 478 -27.62 -23.95 -1.85
N GLU A 479 -27.63 -22.76 -2.45
CA GLU A 479 -28.53 -22.44 -3.58
C GLU A 479 -28.14 -23.21 -4.86
N THR A 480 -26.88 -23.50 -5.06
CA THR A 480 -26.41 -24.28 -6.21
C THR A 480 -27.01 -25.69 -6.27
N ARG A 481 -27.25 -26.34 -5.12
CA ARG A 481 -27.92 -27.64 -5.07
C ARG A 481 -29.39 -27.58 -5.47
N ARG A 482 -30.13 -26.55 -5.06
CA ARG A 482 -31.57 -26.40 -5.42
C ARG A 482 -31.78 -26.12 -6.90
N HIS A 483 -30.86 -25.42 -7.57
CA HIS A 483 -30.95 -25.18 -9.02
C HIS A 483 -30.42 -26.37 -9.87
N GLY A 484 -29.42 -27.09 -9.36
CA GLY A 484 -28.92 -28.32 -10.04
C GLY A 484 -29.89 -29.51 -9.97
N GLU A 485 -30.69 -29.61 -8.91
CA GLU A 485 -31.75 -30.62 -8.77
C GLU A 485 -32.98 -30.33 -9.64
N ILE A 486 -33.22 -29.06 -10.00
CA ILE A 486 -34.32 -28.65 -10.88
C ILE A 486 -33.97 -28.82 -12.37
N LEU A 487 -32.70 -28.85 -12.74
CA LEU A 487 -32.22 -29.07 -14.12
C LEU A 487 -32.00 -30.55 -14.47
N ASN A 488 -32.12 -31.45 -13.52
CA ASN A 488 -32.01 -32.91 -13.72
C ASN A 488 -33.34 -33.65 -13.51
N LEU A 489 -34.48 -32.94 -13.52
CA LEU A 489 -35.83 -33.45 -13.63
C LEU A 489 -36.49 -32.91 -14.91
#